data_17d3f286c29e32f053eefcce4c290d36
#
_entry.id   17d3f286c29e32f053eefcce4c290d36
#
_cell.length_a   1.000
_cell.length_b   1.000
_cell.length_c   1.000
_cell.angle_alpha   90.00
_cell.angle_beta   90.00
_cell.angle_gamma   90.00
#
_symmetry.space_group_name_H-M   'P 1'
#
loop_
_entity.id
_entity.type
_entity.pdbx_description
1 polymer ?
#
loop_
_entity_poly.entity_id
_entity_poly.type
_entity_poly.pdbx_seq_one_letter_code
_entity_poly.pdbx_strand_id
1 'polypeptide(L)'
;MSANKTIQEWLADYEDYREAFGYKKLHADPIHLFIKWCEYHHSDSQYLTQDIIDTWSPKRDTESDASYCNRASAINGFLRYINERGGGPIALIEYELSKDSPEPTLFTEDQLKNFFKAVDEYAPCEYAISKRVRTCAKLNAIQLPVLFRLLYSTGMRVNEARWLHRDDVDLERGLIYIRRSKGYIERLIALHPSMTKLLCSYDAIMRKLMPDAVPFFPSDKEDYHHSIWLSKHFKMFWYKYNQKPLPGEKPVVAYALRHNYAVENIMNWHQDGYNADMRLIALNRSMGHVYIHSTQYYFHLVPKFADVMEELEGGFVNSIIPDVDL
;
A
#
# COMPACT_ATOMS: atom_id res chain seq x y z
N MET A 1 32.54 -15.66 -28.82
CA MET A 1 32.21 -14.27 -29.18
C MET A 1 30.75 -14.07 -28.85
N SER A 2 30.45 -13.35 -27.79
CA SER A 2 29.06 -13.02 -27.45
C SER A 2 28.58 -12.04 -28.53
N ALA A 3 27.55 -12.41 -29.29
CA ALA A 3 26.92 -11.48 -30.22
C ALA A 3 26.41 -10.29 -29.43
N ASN A 4 26.78 -9.07 -29.86
CA ASN A 4 26.26 -7.86 -29.26
C ASN A 4 24.74 -7.85 -29.43
N LYS A 5 24.01 -8.14 -28.35
CA LYS A 5 22.55 -8.06 -28.35
C LYS A 5 22.10 -6.61 -28.35
N THR A 6 21.02 -6.34 -29.06
CA THR A 6 20.35 -5.04 -29.05
C THR A 6 19.69 -4.78 -27.69
N ILE A 7 19.37 -3.53 -27.42
CA ILE A 7 18.66 -3.15 -26.17
C ILE A 7 17.33 -3.89 -26.06
N GLN A 8 16.62 -4.09 -27.17
CA GLN A 8 15.34 -4.81 -27.22
C GLN A 8 15.50 -6.31 -26.92
N GLU A 9 16.56 -6.94 -27.47
CA GLU A 9 16.86 -8.34 -27.19
C GLU A 9 17.24 -8.56 -25.72
N TRP A 10 18.00 -7.62 -25.13
CA TRP A 10 18.29 -7.65 -23.69
C TRP A 10 17.04 -7.49 -22.81
N LEU A 11 16.11 -6.62 -23.24
CA LEU A 11 14.83 -6.46 -22.51
C LEU A 11 14.02 -7.75 -22.55
N ALA A 12 13.85 -8.37 -23.73
CA ALA A 12 13.11 -9.61 -23.90
C ALA A 12 13.69 -10.74 -23.02
N ASP A 13 15.02 -10.93 -23.08
CA ASP A 13 15.71 -11.93 -22.25
C ASP A 13 15.54 -11.68 -20.75
N TYR A 14 15.54 -10.40 -20.35
CA TYR A 14 15.36 -10.01 -18.95
C TYR A 14 13.92 -10.24 -18.46
N GLU A 15 12.95 -10.01 -19.32
CA GLU A 15 11.54 -10.32 -19.03
C GLU A 15 11.32 -11.83 -18.87
N ASP A 16 11.87 -12.64 -19.78
CA ASP A 16 11.82 -14.10 -19.69
C ASP A 16 12.52 -14.62 -18.43
N TYR A 17 13.69 -14.07 -18.10
CA TYR A 17 14.40 -14.38 -16.87
C TYR A 17 13.53 -14.05 -15.64
N ARG A 18 12.93 -12.88 -15.60
CA ARG A 18 12.06 -12.49 -14.49
C ARG A 18 10.83 -13.38 -14.35
N GLU A 19 10.21 -13.75 -15.46
CA GLU A 19 9.06 -14.65 -15.48
C GLU A 19 9.44 -16.06 -14.97
N ALA A 20 10.57 -16.61 -15.41
CA ALA A 20 11.09 -17.90 -14.97
C ALA A 20 11.37 -17.95 -13.44
N PHE A 21 11.76 -16.82 -12.84
CA PHE A 21 11.99 -16.70 -11.40
C PHE A 21 10.74 -16.23 -10.62
N GLY A 22 9.58 -16.19 -11.25
CA GLY A 22 8.31 -15.83 -10.61
C GLY A 22 8.16 -14.34 -10.25
N TYR A 23 9.00 -13.46 -10.81
CA TYR A 23 8.83 -12.02 -10.66
C TYR A 23 7.61 -11.53 -11.45
N LYS A 24 6.95 -10.49 -10.94
CA LYS A 24 5.84 -9.85 -11.66
C LYS A 24 6.30 -9.32 -13.01
N LYS A 25 5.42 -9.42 -14.01
CA LYS A 25 5.65 -8.80 -15.32
C LYS A 25 5.90 -7.30 -15.15
N LEU A 26 6.85 -6.80 -15.94
CA LEU A 26 7.14 -5.38 -16.02
C LEU A 26 5.99 -4.72 -16.81
N HIS A 27 5.23 -3.82 -16.16
CA HIS A 27 4.19 -3.03 -16.81
C HIS A 27 4.43 -1.56 -16.49
N ALA A 28 4.77 -0.77 -17.50
CA ALA A 28 5.01 0.66 -17.39
C ALA A 28 5.99 1.05 -16.26
N ASP A 29 6.98 0.21 -16.02
CA ASP A 29 8.01 0.44 -15.02
C ASP A 29 9.17 1.31 -15.58
N PRO A 30 10.12 1.73 -14.75
CA PRO A 30 11.26 2.54 -15.19
C PRO A 30 12.05 1.96 -16.34
N ILE A 31 12.12 0.63 -16.49
CA ILE A 31 12.87 -0.03 -17.57
C ILE A 31 12.20 0.21 -18.92
N HIS A 32 10.89 0.01 -19.03
CA HIS A 32 10.17 0.30 -20.28
C HIS A 32 10.21 1.79 -20.64
N LEU A 33 10.15 2.68 -19.64
CA LEU A 33 10.30 4.12 -19.88
C LEU A 33 11.71 4.44 -20.38
N PHE A 34 12.73 3.78 -19.85
CA PHE A 34 14.11 3.90 -20.31
C PHE A 34 14.26 3.41 -21.76
N ILE A 35 13.73 2.24 -22.09
CA ILE A 35 13.80 1.70 -23.46
C ILE A 35 13.14 2.64 -24.47
N LYS A 36 11.92 3.13 -24.16
CA LYS A 36 11.25 4.12 -25.02
C LYS A 36 12.04 5.42 -25.18
N TRP A 37 12.70 5.85 -24.12
CA TRP A 37 13.57 7.02 -24.19
C TRP A 37 14.80 6.75 -25.08
N CYS A 38 15.41 5.56 -24.99
CA CYS A 38 16.49 5.15 -25.89
C CYS A 38 16.04 5.15 -27.35
N GLU A 39 14.88 4.58 -27.67
CA GLU A 39 14.31 4.56 -29.01
C GLU A 39 14.12 5.96 -29.59
N TYR A 40 13.71 6.91 -28.75
CA TYR A 40 13.45 8.28 -29.18
C TYR A 40 14.72 9.12 -29.33
N HIS A 41 15.66 9.02 -28.38
CA HIS A 41 16.84 9.89 -28.33
C HIS A 41 18.11 9.29 -28.97
N HIS A 42 18.14 7.96 -29.10
CA HIS A 42 19.27 7.19 -29.60
C HIS A 42 18.82 6.18 -30.65
N SER A 43 17.95 6.61 -31.57
CA SER A 43 17.39 5.76 -32.65
C SER A 43 18.45 5.07 -33.51
N ASP A 44 19.63 5.67 -33.63
CA ASP A 44 20.76 5.13 -34.40
C ASP A 44 21.63 4.14 -33.61
N SER A 45 21.42 4.05 -32.28
CA SER A 45 22.17 3.16 -31.39
C SER A 45 21.35 1.91 -31.05
N GLN A 46 21.72 0.79 -31.65
CA GLN A 46 21.09 -0.50 -31.36
C GLN A 46 21.59 -1.13 -30.05
N TYR A 47 22.73 -0.69 -29.53
CA TYR A 47 23.42 -1.28 -28.39
C TYR A 47 23.44 -0.33 -27.20
N LEU A 48 23.34 -0.92 -25.98
CA LEU A 48 23.44 -0.16 -24.76
C LEU A 48 24.90 0.22 -24.48
N THR A 49 25.14 1.51 -24.27
CA THR A 49 26.46 2.08 -23.95
C THR A 49 26.42 2.80 -22.61
N GLN A 50 27.61 3.04 -22.03
CA GLN A 50 27.73 3.84 -20.80
C GLN A 50 27.19 5.25 -21.00
N ASP A 51 27.46 5.88 -22.13
CA ASP A 51 27.00 7.23 -22.47
C ASP A 51 25.47 7.38 -22.44
N ILE A 52 24.75 6.36 -22.91
CA ILE A 52 23.29 6.31 -22.84
C ILE A 52 22.82 6.30 -21.38
N ILE A 53 23.48 5.51 -20.51
CA ILE A 53 23.17 5.45 -19.10
C ILE A 53 23.48 6.79 -18.41
N ASP A 54 24.64 7.36 -18.66
CA ASP A 54 25.08 8.62 -18.06
C ASP A 54 24.17 9.78 -18.45
N THR A 55 23.64 9.77 -19.69
CA THR A 55 22.68 10.78 -20.15
C THR A 55 21.30 10.63 -19.52
N TRP A 56 20.84 9.40 -19.27
CA TRP A 56 19.51 9.14 -18.72
C TRP A 56 19.45 9.14 -17.20
N SER A 57 20.56 8.81 -16.53
CA SER A 57 20.62 8.57 -15.08
C SER A 57 20.40 9.79 -14.20
N PRO A 58 20.76 11.04 -14.56
CA PRO A 58 20.63 12.17 -13.65
C PRO A 58 19.22 12.31 -13.05
N LYS A 59 19.17 12.71 -11.77
CA LYS A 59 17.90 13.01 -11.10
C LYS A 59 17.23 14.18 -11.79
N ARG A 60 15.92 14.06 -12.05
CA ARG A 60 15.11 15.12 -12.67
C ARG A 60 14.65 16.14 -11.64
N ASP A 61 14.53 17.41 -12.00
CA ASP A 61 14.11 18.49 -11.08
C ASP A 61 12.74 18.24 -10.44
N THR A 62 11.83 17.54 -11.16
CA THR A 62 10.49 17.20 -10.68
C THR A 62 10.43 15.85 -9.94
N GLU A 63 11.56 15.16 -9.79
CA GLU A 63 11.63 13.81 -9.23
C GLU A 63 11.97 13.86 -7.74
N SER A 64 11.17 13.20 -6.89
CA SER A 64 11.53 13.02 -5.48
C SER A 64 12.68 12.03 -5.32
N ASP A 65 13.45 12.11 -4.21
CA ASP A 65 14.56 11.19 -3.94
C ASP A 65 14.10 9.73 -3.96
N ALA A 66 12.95 9.43 -3.37
CA ALA A 66 12.38 8.09 -3.38
C ALA A 66 12.04 7.60 -4.81
N SER A 67 11.53 8.48 -5.68
CA SER A 67 11.24 8.14 -7.08
C SER A 67 12.53 7.91 -7.85
N TYR A 68 13.54 8.75 -7.64
CA TYR A 68 14.86 8.58 -8.21
C TYR A 68 15.50 7.25 -7.80
N CYS A 69 15.54 6.95 -6.50
CA CYS A 69 16.07 5.68 -5.99
C CYS A 69 15.35 4.47 -6.60
N ASN A 70 14.02 4.51 -6.71
CA ASN A 70 13.25 3.43 -7.33
C ASN A 70 13.61 3.25 -8.81
N ARG A 71 13.75 4.36 -9.54
CA ARG A 71 14.13 4.37 -10.96
C ARG A 71 15.55 3.83 -11.14
N ALA A 72 16.52 4.33 -10.40
CA ALA A 72 17.90 3.90 -10.44
C ALA A 72 18.05 2.42 -10.06
N SER A 73 17.37 1.98 -9.00
CA SER A 73 17.39 0.59 -8.56
C SER A 73 16.84 -0.37 -9.62
N ALA A 74 15.74 -0.01 -10.30
CA ALA A 74 15.16 -0.82 -11.37
C ALA A 74 16.14 -0.98 -12.54
N ILE A 75 16.75 0.12 -12.98
CA ILE A 75 17.75 0.09 -14.05
C ILE A 75 18.98 -0.69 -13.63
N ASN A 76 19.49 -0.49 -12.43
CA ASN A 76 20.62 -1.26 -11.92
C ASN A 76 20.35 -2.78 -11.88
N GLY A 77 19.12 -3.19 -11.63
CA GLY A 77 18.72 -4.60 -11.75
C GLY A 77 18.89 -5.12 -13.19
N PHE A 78 18.49 -4.33 -14.18
CA PHE A 78 18.65 -4.66 -15.60
C PHE A 78 20.12 -4.63 -16.02
N LEU A 79 20.90 -3.62 -15.61
CA LEU A 79 22.33 -3.53 -15.92
C LEU A 79 23.15 -4.68 -15.34
N ARG A 80 22.86 -5.10 -14.09
CA ARG A 80 23.50 -6.30 -13.49
C ARG A 80 23.23 -7.54 -14.33
N TYR A 81 21.97 -7.73 -14.77
CA TYR A 81 21.61 -8.85 -15.63
C TYR A 81 22.41 -8.87 -16.93
N ILE A 82 22.57 -7.71 -17.60
CA ILE A 82 23.35 -7.55 -18.82
C ILE A 82 24.83 -7.84 -18.58
N ASN A 83 25.41 -7.23 -17.54
CA ASN A 83 26.83 -7.39 -17.19
C ASN A 83 27.21 -8.84 -16.89
N GLU A 84 26.37 -9.55 -16.12
CA GLU A 84 26.56 -10.96 -15.76
C GLU A 84 26.53 -11.90 -16.97
N ARG A 85 25.91 -11.47 -18.08
CA ARG A 85 25.76 -12.25 -19.32
C ARG A 85 26.65 -11.78 -20.47
N GLY A 86 27.63 -10.95 -20.15
CA GLY A 86 28.68 -10.54 -21.08
C GLY A 86 28.29 -9.38 -22.01
N GLY A 87 27.21 -8.67 -21.72
CA GLY A 87 26.80 -7.44 -22.42
C GLY A 87 27.47 -6.16 -21.89
N GLY A 88 28.38 -6.27 -20.92
CA GLY A 88 29.09 -5.16 -20.28
C GLY A 88 30.62 -5.28 -20.39
N PRO A 89 31.36 -4.47 -19.63
CA PRO A 89 30.92 -3.80 -18.38
C PRO A 89 30.21 -2.45 -18.61
N ILE A 90 29.07 -2.27 -17.99
CA ILE A 90 28.36 -0.98 -17.87
C ILE A 90 28.28 -0.63 -16.38
N ALA A 91 28.74 0.57 -16.00
CA ALA A 91 28.71 1.01 -14.62
C ALA A 91 27.26 1.18 -14.13
N LEU A 92 27.03 0.83 -12.88
CA LEU A 92 25.72 1.00 -12.25
C LEU A 92 25.51 2.47 -11.90
N ILE A 93 24.26 2.89 -11.87
CA ILE A 93 23.85 4.22 -11.43
C ILE A 93 24.12 4.34 -9.91
N GLU A 94 24.94 5.29 -9.52
CA GLU A 94 25.15 5.59 -8.11
C GLU A 94 23.98 6.42 -7.57
N TYR A 95 23.45 6.03 -6.42
CA TYR A 95 22.42 6.78 -5.71
C TYR A 95 22.48 6.50 -4.20
N GLU A 96 22.19 7.52 -3.43
CA GLU A 96 22.04 7.36 -1.99
C GLU A 96 20.60 7.01 -1.65
N LEU A 97 20.43 6.02 -0.78
CA LEU A 97 19.09 5.71 -0.25
C LEU A 97 18.60 6.90 0.57
N SER A 98 17.43 7.41 0.22
CA SER A 98 16.79 8.44 1.05
C SER A 98 16.63 7.91 2.47
N LYS A 99 17.24 8.59 3.43
CA LYS A 99 17.10 8.27 4.87
C LYS A 99 15.77 8.76 5.43
N ASP A 100 15.07 9.61 4.71
CA ASP A 100 13.81 10.19 5.13
C ASP A 100 12.66 9.21 4.83
N SER A 101 12.34 8.38 5.81
CA SER A 101 11.02 7.76 5.85
C SER A 101 10.02 8.84 6.26
N PRO A 102 9.10 9.26 5.39
CA PRO A 102 8.11 10.24 5.77
C PRO A 102 7.29 9.72 6.96
N GLU A 103 7.12 10.56 7.97
CA GLU A 103 6.25 10.22 9.09
C GLU A 103 4.86 9.84 8.57
N PRO A 104 4.26 8.77 9.10
CA PRO A 104 2.92 8.38 8.69
C PRO A 104 1.91 9.41 9.15
N THR A 105 1.00 9.76 8.28
CA THR A 105 -0.13 10.61 8.62
C THR A 105 -1.06 9.85 9.56
N LEU A 106 -1.31 10.41 10.74
CA LEU A 106 -2.32 9.95 11.68
C LEU A 106 -3.50 10.92 11.66
N PHE A 107 -4.68 10.37 11.78
CA PHE A 107 -5.92 11.14 11.80
C PHE A 107 -6.40 11.35 13.22
N THR A 108 -6.91 12.53 13.50
CA THR A 108 -7.63 12.79 14.76
C THR A 108 -9.01 12.13 14.71
N GLU A 109 -9.60 11.93 15.89
CA GLU A 109 -10.96 11.39 16.02
C GLU A 109 -11.99 12.22 15.25
N ASP A 110 -11.88 13.56 15.30
CA ASP A 110 -12.78 14.46 14.58
C ASP A 110 -12.60 14.37 13.06
N GLN A 111 -11.37 14.22 12.59
CA GLN A 111 -11.10 14.01 11.15
C GLN A 111 -11.71 12.70 10.64
N LEU A 112 -11.64 11.64 11.44
CA LEU A 112 -12.26 10.35 11.12
C LEU A 112 -13.78 10.43 11.15
N LYS A 113 -14.37 11.09 12.17
CA LYS A 113 -15.82 11.36 12.23
C LYS A 113 -16.30 12.13 11.00
N ASN A 114 -15.58 13.18 10.61
CA ASN A 114 -15.88 13.98 9.42
C ASN A 114 -15.80 13.15 8.14
N PHE A 115 -14.78 12.30 8.03
CA PHE A 115 -14.61 11.40 6.89
C PHE A 115 -15.77 10.41 6.78
N PHE A 116 -16.10 9.67 7.84
CA PHE A 116 -17.19 8.69 7.82
C PHE A 116 -18.55 9.36 7.64
N LYS A 117 -18.77 10.54 8.20
CA LYS A 117 -19.97 11.35 7.92
C LYS A 117 -20.08 11.65 6.43
N ALA A 118 -19.00 12.10 5.79
CA ALA A 118 -19.00 12.38 4.36
C ALA A 118 -19.28 11.12 3.51
N VAL A 119 -18.79 9.96 3.95
CA VAL A 119 -19.03 8.66 3.29
C VAL A 119 -20.49 8.24 3.42
N ASP A 120 -21.10 8.39 4.61
CA ASP A 120 -22.49 7.99 4.88
C ASP A 120 -23.50 8.92 4.19
N GLU A 121 -23.16 10.18 4.01
CA GLU A 121 -23.99 11.16 3.30
C GLU A 121 -23.86 11.08 1.76
N TYR A 122 -23.10 10.11 1.26
CA TYR A 122 -22.94 9.99 -0.18
C TYR A 122 -24.23 9.51 -0.85
N ALA A 123 -24.86 10.40 -1.57
CA ALA A 123 -26.01 10.11 -2.40
C ALA A 123 -25.60 10.09 -3.89
N PRO A 124 -25.99 9.06 -4.66
CA PRO A 124 -25.73 9.01 -6.08
C PRO A 124 -26.51 10.14 -6.79
N CYS A 125 -25.84 10.85 -7.72
CA CYS A 125 -26.49 11.85 -8.55
C CYS A 125 -27.48 11.18 -9.51
N GLU A 126 -28.77 11.43 -9.37
CA GLU A 126 -29.82 10.87 -10.22
C GLU A 126 -29.82 11.47 -11.64
N TYR A 127 -29.32 12.68 -11.78
CA TYR A 127 -29.30 13.46 -13.03
C TYR A 127 -28.05 13.25 -13.89
N ALA A 128 -27.22 12.23 -13.57
CA ALA A 128 -26.06 11.95 -14.39
C ALA A 128 -26.45 11.58 -15.83
N ILE A 129 -25.79 12.21 -16.81
CA ILE A 129 -26.08 12.11 -18.24
C ILE A 129 -26.01 10.65 -18.75
N SER A 130 -25.06 9.86 -18.24
CA SER A 130 -24.82 8.49 -18.67
C SER A 130 -25.43 7.45 -17.71
N LYS A 131 -26.12 6.45 -18.27
CA LYS A 131 -26.64 5.29 -17.52
C LYS A 131 -25.51 4.60 -16.72
N ARG A 132 -24.34 4.46 -17.32
CA ARG A 132 -23.16 3.87 -16.67
C ARG A 132 -22.71 4.66 -15.44
N VAL A 133 -22.64 5.98 -15.55
CA VAL A 133 -22.27 6.84 -14.40
C VAL A 133 -23.27 6.70 -13.26
N ARG A 134 -24.57 6.62 -13.55
CA ARG A 134 -25.61 6.36 -12.54
C ARG A 134 -25.42 4.99 -11.87
N THR A 135 -25.15 3.96 -12.65
CA THR A 135 -24.90 2.59 -12.11
C THR A 135 -23.65 2.59 -11.22
N CYS A 136 -22.54 3.16 -11.68
CA CYS A 136 -21.33 3.29 -10.86
C CYS A 136 -21.60 4.07 -9.56
N ALA A 137 -22.35 5.18 -9.61
CA ALA A 137 -22.66 5.97 -8.44
C ALA A 137 -23.52 5.19 -7.42
N LYS A 138 -24.52 4.41 -7.89
CA LYS A 138 -25.32 3.55 -7.02
C LYS A 138 -24.47 2.44 -6.39
N LEU A 139 -23.61 1.78 -7.15
CA LEU A 139 -22.68 0.79 -6.62
C LEU A 139 -21.72 1.40 -5.58
N ASN A 140 -21.16 2.56 -5.87
CA ASN A 140 -20.29 3.27 -4.95
C ASN A 140 -20.98 3.61 -3.61
N ALA A 141 -22.27 4.00 -3.66
CA ALA A 141 -23.04 4.29 -2.45
C ALA A 141 -23.24 3.05 -1.55
N ILE A 142 -23.27 1.86 -2.15
CA ILE A 142 -23.37 0.60 -1.40
C ILE A 142 -21.99 0.14 -0.91
N GLN A 143 -20.96 0.22 -1.75
CA GLN A 143 -19.67 -0.38 -1.51
C GLN A 143 -18.74 0.48 -0.62
N LEU A 144 -18.64 1.79 -0.89
CA LEU A 144 -17.64 2.64 -0.25
C LEU A 144 -17.79 2.77 1.27
N PRO A 145 -19.02 2.89 1.84
CA PRO A 145 -19.19 2.89 3.29
C PRO A 145 -18.69 1.61 3.97
N VAL A 146 -18.90 0.48 3.33
CA VAL A 146 -18.47 -0.83 3.83
C VAL A 146 -16.96 -1.00 3.68
N LEU A 147 -16.44 -0.67 2.51
CA LEU A 147 -15.02 -0.83 2.19
C LEU A 147 -14.11 0.03 3.07
N PHE A 148 -14.46 1.30 3.30
CA PHE A 148 -13.66 2.18 4.15
C PHE A 148 -13.68 1.75 5.62
N ARG A 149 -14.83 1.25 6.11
CA ARG A 149 -14.92 0.66 7.45
C ARG A 149 -14.11 -0.61 7.57
N LEU A 150 -14.11 -1.45 6.53
CA LEU A 150 -13.28 -2.65 6.49
C LEU A 150 -11.79 -2.28 6.56
N LEU A 151 -11.34 -1.31 5.77
CA LEU A 151 -9.95 -0.84 5.80
C LEU A 151 -9.54 -0.29 7.18
N TYR A 152 -10.41 0.50 7.78
CA TYR A 152 -10.18 1.10 9.11
C TYR A 152 -10.15 0.05 10.22
N SER A 153 -11.09 -0.90 10.22
CA SER A 153 -11.23 -1.88 11.29
C SER A 153 -10.28 -3.07 11.21
N THR A 154 -9.60 -3.27 10.07
CA THR A 154 -8.71 -4.43 9.85
C THR A 154 -7.27 -4.06 9.57
N GLY A 155 -7.01 -2.82 9.23
CA GLY A 155 -5.69 -2.37 8.80
C GLY A 155 -5.16 -3.07 7.55
N MET A 156 -6.00 -3.74 6.75
CA MET A 156 -5.59 -4.38 5.51
C MET A 156 -5.10 -3.35 4.48
N ARG A 157 -4.25 -3.80 3.54
CA ARG A 157 -3.78 -2.90 2.49
C ARG A 157 -4.91 -2.58 1.52
N VAL A 158 -4.92 -1.34 0.99
CA VAL A 158 -5.91 -0.86 0.02
C VAL A 158 -6.10 -1.83 -1.16
N ASN A 159 -4.99 -2.35 -1.70
CA ASN A 159 -5.04 -3.30 -2.80
C ASN A 159 -5.51 -4.70 -2.37
N GLU A 160 -5.31 -5.11 -1.13
CA GLU A 160 -5.85 -6.37 -0.62
C GLU A 160 -7.37 -6.32 -0.57
N ALA A 161 -7.95 -5.23 -0.06
CA ALA A 161 -9.39 -5.03 -0.07
C ALA A 161 -9.96 -4.92 -1.49
N ARG A 162 -9.26 -4.22 -2.40
CA ARG A 162 -9.68 -4.07 -3.79
C ARG A 162 -9.66 -5.38 -4.58
N TRP A 163 -8.74 -6.29 -4.25
CA TRP A 163 -8.60 -7.61 -4.88
C TRP A 163 -9.20 -8.74 -4.06
N LEU A 164 -10.01 -8.41 -3.06
CA LEU A 164 -10.66 -9.41 -2.22
C LEU A 164 -11.62 -10.24 -3.07
N HIS A 165 -11.42 -11.53 -3.07
CA HIS A 165 -12.28 -12.49 -3.73
C HIS A 165 -13.47 -12.83 -2.82
N ARG A 166 -14.64 -13.08 -3.39
CA ARG A 166 -15.82 -13.41 -2.59
C ARG A 166 -15.63 -14.69 -1.76
N ASP A 167 -14.98 -15.70 -2.33
CA ASP A 167 -14.69 -16.96 -1.65
C ASP A 167 -13.66 -16.87 -0.53
N ASP A 168 -12.96 -15.71 -0.44
CA ASP A 168 -12.00 -15.47 0.62
C ASP A 168 -12.63 -14.84 1.86
N VAL A 169 -13.96 -14.61 1.84
CA VAL A 169 -14.70 -13.99 2.93
C VAL A 169 -15.64 -15.02 3.56
N ASP A 170 -15.24 -15.55 4.70
CA ASP A 170 -16.07 -16.45 5.52
C ASP A 170 -16.90 -15.61 6.51
N LEU A 171 -18.12 -15.29 6.12
CA LEU A 171 -19.03 -14.49 6.93
C LEU A 171 -19.64 -15.26 8.10
N GLU A 172 -19.64 -16.59 8.07
CA GLU A 172 -20.13 -17.42 9.17
C GLU A 172 -19.17 -17.40 10.34
N ARG A 173 -17.85 -17.48 10.04
CA ARG A 173 -16.79 -17.43 11.05
C ARG A 173 -16.26 -16.03 11.32
N GLY A 174 -16.63 -15.04 10.51
CA GLY A 174 -16.09 -13.69 10.58
C GLY A 174 -14.60 -13.63 10.23
N LEU A 175 -14.17 -14.33 9.18
CA LEU A 175 -12.78 -14.42 8.75
C LEU A 175 -12.62 -13.95 7.30
N ILE A 176 -11.49 -13.28 7.04
CA ILE A 176 -11.06 -12.95 5.68
C ILE A 176 -9.70 -13.60 5.42
N TYR A 177 -9.59 -14.33 4.32
CA TYR A 177 -8.34 -14.90 3.85
C TYR A 177 -7.67 -14.00 2.82
N ILE A 178 -6.47 -13.51 3.12
CA ILE A 178 -5.68 -12.68 2.22
C ILE A 178 -4.70 -13.55 1.45
N ARG A 179 -5.00 -13.86 0.18
CA ARG A 179 -4.15 -14.68 -0.70
C ARG A 179 -3.09 -13.86 -1.44
N ARG A 180 -3.43 -12.60 -1.81
CA ARG A 180 -2.57 -11.74 -2.62
C ARG A 180 -2.05 -10.56 -1.81
N SER A 181 -0.90 -10.73 -1.20
CA SER A 181 -0.23 -9.69 -0.43
C SER A 181 1.12 -9.33 -1.05
N LYS A 182 1.66 -8.17 -0.68
CA LYS A 182 3.03 -7.80 -0.99
C LYS A 182 3.97 -8.76 -0.25
N GLY A 183 4.83 -9.47 -0.98
CA GLY A 183 5.75 -10.47 -0.42
C GLY A 183 5.17 -11.88 -0.28
N TYR A 184 4.04 -12.18 -0.95
CA TYR A 184 3.41 -13.51 -0.97
C TYR A 184 3.02 -14.04 0.42
N ILE A 185 2.80 -13.16 1.40
CA ILE A 185 2.37 -13.57 2.73
C ILE A 185 0.85 -13.71 2.73
N GLU A 186 0.40 -14.94 2.85
CA GLU A 186 -1.00 -15.26 3.09
C GLU A 186 -1.31 -15.16 4.57
N ARG A 187 -2.51 -14.70 4.90
CA ARG A 187 -2.94 -14.59 6.29
C ARG A 187 -4.45 -14.57 6.43
N LEU A 188 -4.91 -14.91 7.62
CA LEU A 188 -6.29 -14.74 8.06
C LEU A 188 -6.41 -13.42 8.85
N ILE A 189 -7.50 -12.72 8.62
CA ILE A 189 -7.94 -11.55 9.39
C ILE A 189 -9.24 -11.91 10.08
N ALA A 190 -9.27 -11.83 11.41
CA ALA A 190 -10.50 -11.97 12.19
C ALA A 190 -11.25 -10.63 12.20
N LEU A 191 -12.54 -10.69 11.93
CA LEU A 191 -13.42 -9.53 11.92
C LEU A 191 -14.10 -9.34 13.29
N HIS A 192 -14.26 -8.10 13.71
CA HIS A 192 -15.14 -7.79 14.82
C HIS A 192 -16.59 -8.13 14.44
N PRO A 193 -17.44 -8.63 15.39
CA PRO A 193 -18.82 -9.05 15.09
C PRO A 193 -19.66 -7.96 14.40
N SER A 194 -19.48 -6.69 14.74
CA SER A 194 -20.19 -5.58 14.07
C SER A 194 -19.79 -5.44 12.59
N MET A 195 -18.48 -5.66 12.27
CA MET A 195 -18.00 -5.62 10.90
C MET A 195 -18.53 -6.83 10.11
N THR A 196 -18.53 -8.02 10.72
CA THR A 196 -19.12 -9.21 10.11
C THR A 196 -20.58 -8.98 9.75
N LYS A 197 -21.38 -8.43 10.67
CA LYS A 197 -22.79 -8.09 10.42
C LYS A 197 -22.95 -7.11 9.26
N LEU A 198 -22.10 -6.10 9.18
CA LEU A 198 -22.10 -5.12 8.07
C LEU A 198 -21.78 -5.79 6.74
N LEU A 199 -20.77 -6.68 6.71
CA LEU A 199 -20.40 -7.42 5.50
C LEU A 199 -21.49 -8.42 5.08
N CYS A 200 -22.20 -9.09 6.02
CA CYS A 200 -23.34 -9.93 5.70
C CYS A 200 -24.45 -9.14 5.01
N SER A 201 -24.78 -7.96 5.54
CA SER A 201 -25.81 -7.09 4.92
C SER A 201 -25.39 -6.63 3.54
N TYR A 202 -24.13 -6.27 3.37
CA TYR A 202 -23.55 -5.89 2.09
C TYR A 202 -23.57 -7.04 1.08
N ASP A 203 -23.08 -8.23 1.44
CA ASP A 203 -23.02 -9.39 0.56
C ASP A 203 -24.43 -9.85 0.10
N ALA A 204 -25.40 -9.78 1.01
CA ALA A 204 -26.80 -10.09 0.66
C ALA A 204 -27.38 -9.16 -0.41
N ILE A 205 -26.99 -7.88 -0.42
CA ILE A 205 -27.37 -6.91 -1.46
C ILE A 205 -26.61 -7.22 -2.75
N MET A 206 -25.29 -7.43 -2.66
CA MET A 206 -24.45 -7.65 -3.83
C MET A 206 -24.75 -8.97 -4.56
N ARG A 207 -25.11 -10.03 -3.83
CA ARG A 207 -25.56 -11.30 -4.45
C ARG A 207 -26.83 -11.15 -5.25
N LYS A 208 -27.71 -10.21 -4.90
CA LYS A 208 -28.91 -9.90 -5.69
C LYS A 208 -28.60 -9.04 -6.91
N LEU A 209 -27.64 -8.12 -6.81
CA LEU A 209 -27.30 -7.19 -7.88
C LEU A 209 -26.32 -7.79 -8.89
N MET A 210 -25.35 -8.57 -8.42
CA MET A 210 -24.25 -9.16 -9.19
C MET A 210 -23.92 -10.56 -8.66
N PRO A 211 -24.79 -11.57 -8.92
CA PRO A 211 -24.65 -12.91 -8.35
C PRO A 211 -23.35 -13.61 -8.76
N ASP A 212 -22.91 -13.39 -9.99
CA ASP A 212 -21.77 -14.08 -10.60
C ASP A 212 -20.44 -13.32 -10.42
N ALA A 213 -20.45 -12.15 -9.80
CA ALA A 213 -19.24 -11.37 -9.60
C ALA A 213 -18.26 -12.09 -8.68
N VAL A 214 -17.04 -12.27 -9.18
CA VAL A 214 -15.91 -12.88 -8.46
C VAL A 214 -15.33 -11.97 -7.38
N PRO A 215 -15.11 -10.64 -7.63
CA PRO A 215 -14.66 -9.72 -6.58
C PRO A 215 -15.72 -9.56 -5.48
N PHE A 216 -15.26 -9.44 -4.24
CA PHE A 216 -16.14 -9.07 -3.13
C PHE A 216 -16.68 -7.64 -3.29
N PHE A 217 -15.84 -6.73 -3.82
CA PHE A 217 -16.20 -5.36 -4.20
C PHE A 217 -16.09 -5.20 -5.73
N PRO A 218 -17.12 -5.59 -6.50
CA PRO A 218 -17.05 -5.57 -7.97
C PRO A 218 -17.23 -4.18 -8.57
N SER A 219 -16.61 -3.94 -9.71
CA SER A 219 -16.88 -2.77 -10.56
C SER A 219 -18.21 -2.93 -11.31
N ASP A 220 -18.59 -1.89 -12.07
CA ASP A 220 -19.75 -1.93 -12.96
C ASP A 220 -19.65 -2.98 -14.10
N LYS A 221 -18.50 -3.60 -14.26
CA LYS A 221 -18.21 -4.68 -15.22
C LYS A 221 -18.08 -6.06 -14.57
N GLU A 222 -18.48 -6.18 -13.30
CA GLU A 222 -18.33 -7.41 -12.49
C GLU A 222 -16.88 -7.86 -12.27
N ASP A 223 -15.89 -6.98 -12.54
CA ASP A 223 -14.47 -7.19 -12.38
C ASP A 223 -13.92 -6.30 -11.25
N TYR A 224 -12.63 -6.43 -10.94
CA TYR A 224 -11.97 -5.61 -9.92
C TYR A 224 -11.95 -4.14 -10.30
N HIS A 225 -12.08 -3.27 -9.30
CA HIS A 225 -11.93 -1.83 -9.51
C HIS A 225 -10.51 -1.46 -9.92
N HIS A 226 -10.36 -0.41 -10.73
CA HIS A 226 -9.06 0.14 -11.09
C HIS A 226 -8.34 0.72 -9.85
N SER A 227 -7.00 0.69 -9.84
CA SER A 227 -6.18 1.11 -8.69
C SER A 227 -6.47 2.54 -8.19
N ILE A 228 -6.85 3.45 -9.09
CA ILE A 228 -7.13 4.86 -8.76
C ILE A 228 -8.51 5.03 -8.11
N TRP A 229 -9.44 4.08 -8.27
CA TRP A 229 -10.83 4.22 -7.83
C TRP A 229 -10.93 4.56 -6.33
N LEU A 230 -10.25 3.80 -5.48
CA LEU A 230 -10.33 3.98 -4.03
C LEU A 230 -9.66 5.27 -3.57
N SER A 231 -8.49 5.60 -4.11
CA SER A 231 -7.79 6.84 -3.77
C SER A 231 -8.55 8.10 -4.20
N LYS A 232 -9.25 8.05 -5.34
CA LYS A 232 -10.10 9.14 -5.82
C LYS A 232 -11.27 9.38 -4.86
N HIS A 233 -12.00 8.31 -4.48
CA HIS A 233 -13.15 8.42 -3.59
C HIS A 233 -12.73 8.78 -2.17
N PHE A 234 -11.60 8.24 -1.67
CA PHE A 234 -11.05 8.64 -0.37
C PHE A 234 -10.82 10.16 -0.31
N LYS A 235 -10.12 10.72 -1.29
CA LYS A 235 -9.88 12.18 -1.35
C LYS A 235 -11.17 12.98 -1.45
N MET A 236 -12.14 12.51 -2.25
CA MET A 236 -13.44 13.17 -2.40
C MET A 236 -14.17 13.26 -1.06
N PHE A 237 -14.24 12.19 -0.29
CA PHE A 237 -14.89 12.18 1.02
C PHE A 237 -14.08 12.93 2.09
N TRP A 238 -12.75 12.73 2.09
CA TRP A 238 -11.89 13.39 3.06
C TRP A 238 -12.04 14.91 3.00
N TYR A 239 -11.90 15.50 1.82
CA TYR A 239 -11.93 16.95 1.64
C TYR A 239 -13.34 17.56 1.59
N LYS A 240 -14.39 16.79 1.86
CA LYS A 240 -15.74 17.31 2.03
C LYS A 240 -15.88 18.10 3.33
N TYR A 241 -15.28 17.60 4.40
CA TYR A 241 -15.37 18.18 5.75
C TYR A 241 -14.03 18.42 6.43
N ASN A 242 -12.94 17.88 5.93
CA ASN A 242 -11.60 18.11 6.41
C ASN A 242 -10.84 19.12 5.54
N GLN A 243 -9.81 19.73 6.12
CA GLN A 243 -9.01 20.72 5.41
C GLN A 243 -8.26 20.10 4.22
N LYS A 244 -8.13 20.89 3.18
CA LYS A 244 -7.26 20.56 2.03
C LYS A 244 -5.80 20.83 2.40
N PRO A 245 -4.85 20.07 1.84
CA PRO A 245 -3.43 20.32 2.07
C PRO A 245 -3.03 21.70 1.57
N LEU A 246 -2.14 22.36 2.29
CA LEU A 246 -1.53 23.61 1.83
C LEU A 246 -0.59 23.34 0.64
N PRO A 247 -0.26 24.38 -0.15
CA PRO A 247 0.73 24.24 -1.20
C PRO A 247 2.05 23.70 -0.66
N GLY A 248 2.54 22.60 -1.22
CA GLY A 248 3.75 21.89 -0.76
C GLY A 248 3.50 20.75 0.23
N GLU A 249 2.34 20.66 0.86
CA GLU A 249 1.99 19.54 1.71
C GLU A 249 1.55 18.32 0.90
N LYS A 250 1.90 17.13 1.38
CA LYS A 250 1.48 15.87 0.75
C LYS A 250 -0.02 15.64 0.97
N PRO A 251 -0.77 15.26 -0.08
CA PRO A 251 -2.18 14.96 0.06
C PRO A 251 -2.36 13.69 0.91
N VAL A 252 -3.43 13.68 1.69
CA VAL A 252 -3.83 12.54 2.49
C VAL A 252 -4.19 11.34 1.60
N VAL A 253 -3.86 10.14 2.03
CA VAL A 253 -4.08 8.91 1.29
C VAL A 253 -4.82 7.86 2.12
N ALA A 254 -5.61 7.02 1.47
CA ALA A 254 -6.39 5.96 2.13
C ALA A 254 -5.52 4.98 2.94
N TYR A 255 -4.23 4.88 2.60
CA TYR A 255 -3.29 4.03 3.33
C TYR A 255 -3.09 4.49 4.79
N ALA A 256 -3.33 5.76 5.09
CA ALA A 256 -3.27 6.30 6.44
C ALA A 256 -4.30 5.66 7.40
N LEU A 257 -5.43 5.14 6.90
CA LEU A 257 -6.36 4.35 7.72
C LEU A 257 -5.70 3.14 8.37
N ARG A 258 -4.76 2.52 7.67
CA ARG A 258 -3.97 1.40 8.20
C ARG A 258 -2.98 1.85 9.28
N HIS A 259 -2.40 3.03 9.15
CA HIS A 259 -1.56 3.61 10.20
C HIS A 259 -2.37 3.86 11.47
N ASN A 260 -3.57 4.45 11.33
CA ASN A 260 -4.47 4.65 12.46
C ASN A 260 -4.86 3.34 13.12
N TYR A 261 -5.22 2.31 12.35
CA TYR A 261 -5.51 0.98 12.90
C TYR A 261 -4.37 0.46 13.78
N ALA A 262 -3.12 0.56 13.32
CA ALA A 262 -1.97 0.09 14.08
C ALA A 262 -1.77 0.87 15.38
N VAL A 263 -1.80 2.21 15.30
CA VAL A 263 -1.61 3.10 16.46
C VAL A 263 -2.73 2.94 17.48
N GLU A 264 -3.99 2.88 17.06
CA GLU A 264 -5.14 2.68 17.96
C GLU A 264 -5.08 1.32 18.69
N ASN A 265 -4.66 0.25 18.00
CA ASN A 265 -4.45 -1.03 18.65
C ASN A 265 -3.37 -0.93 19.73
N ILE A 266 -2.23 -0.29 19.42
CA ILE A 266 -1.14 -0.11 20.39
C ILE A 266 -1.60 0.73 21.58
N MET A 267 -2.31 1.84 21.35
CA MET A 267 -2.84 2.70 22.42
C MET A 267 -3.82 1.96 23.33
N ASN A 268 -4.64 1.06 22.78
CA ASN A 268 -5.63 0.32 23.56
C ASN A 268 -5.04 -0.84 24.39
N TRP A 269 -3.80 -1.27 24.12
CA TRP A 269 -3.19 -2.38 24.85
C TRP A 269 -2.95 -2.11 26.33
N HIS A 270 -2.76 -0.83 26.70
CA HIS A 270 -2.56 -0.40 28.09
C HIS A 270 -3.78 -0.62 28.99
N GLN A 271 -4.97 -0.44 28.41
CA GLN A 271 -6.20 -0.46 29.19
C GLN A 271 -6.56 -1.87 29.67
N ASP A 272 -5.99 -2.92 29.06
CA ASP A 272 -6.44 -4.30 29.25
C ASP A 272 -5.47 -5.21 30.04
N GLY A 273 -4.29 -4.71 30.46
CA GLY A 273 -3.33 -5.48 31.29
C GLY A 273 -2.69 -6.72 30.62
N TYR A 274 -2.70 -6.80 29.29
CA TYR A 274 -2.16 -7.93 28.54
C TYR A 274 -0.67 -7.78 28.17
N ASN A 275 0.00 -8.91 27.92
CA ASN A 275 1.38 -8.95 27.47
C ASN A 275 1.56 -8.24 26.11
N ALA A 276 2.31 -7.13 26.10
CA ALA A 276 2.55 -6.30 24.93
C ALA A 276 3.22 -7.07 23.77
N ASP A 277 4.14 -8.01 24.07
CA ASP A 277 4.87 -8.79 23.07
C ASP A 277 3.93 -9.69 22.27
N MET A 278 3.02 -10.39 22.95
CA MET A 278 2.04 -11.27 22.29
C MET A 278 1.10 -10.47 21.38
N ARG A 279 0.70 -9.29 21.80
CA ARG A 279 -0.16 -8.39 21.00
C ARG A 279 0.59 -7.79 19.83
N LEU A 280 1.87 -7.45 19.99
CA LEU A 280 2.73 -6.99 18.90
C LEU A 280 2.85 -8.06 17.81
N ILE A 281 3.07 -9.32 18.20
CA ILE A 281 3.13 -10.45 17.26
C ILE A 281 1.78 -10.63 16.56
N ALA A 282 0.67 -10.55 17.28
CA ALA A 282 -0.67 -10.66 16.70
C ALA A 282 -0.95 -9.53 15.69
N LEU A 283 -0.61 -8.27 16.04
CA LEU A 283 -0.75 -7.12 15.16
C LEU A 283 0.15 -7.25 13.92
N ASN A 284 1.41 -7.67 14.11
CA ASN A 284 2.35 -7.90 13.01
C ASN A 284 1.80 -8.91 12.00
N ARG A 285 1.24 -10.02 12.48
CA ARG A 285 0.62 -11.06 11.65
C ARG A 285 -0.66 -10.56 10.97
N SER A 286 -1.54 -9.91 11.71
CA SER A 286 -2.77 -9.31 11.19
C SER A 286 -2.49 -8.32 10.06
N MET A 287 -1.51 -7.46 10.24
CA MET A 287 -1.08 -6.50 9.22
C MET A 287 -0.30 -7.15 8.06
N GLY A 288 0.22 -8.38 8.21
CA GLY A 288 1.06 -9.04 7.20
C GLY A 288 2.37 -8.31 6.98
N HIS A 289 3.04 -7.94 8.08
CA HIS A 289 4.41 -7.46 8.05
C HIS A 289 5.37 -8.67 8.08
N VAL A 290 6.37 -8.65 7.19
CA VAL A 290 7.42 -9.69 7.12
C VAL A 290 8.29 -9.65 8.37
N TYR A 291 8.61 -8.43 8.80
CA TYR A 291 9.52 -8.17 9.92
C TYR A 291 8.79 -7.45 11.04
N ILE A 292 9.10 -7.81 12.27
CA ILE A 292 8.48 -7.25 13.47
C ILE A 292 8.78 -5.75 13.62
N HIS A 293 9.98 -5.31 13.22
CA HIS A 293 10.35 -3.90 13.27
C HIS A 293 9.45 -2.99 12.42
N SER A 294 8.80 -3.54 11.39
CA SER A 294 7.81 -2.77 10.61
C SER A 294 6.55 -2.42 11.42
N THR A 295 6.26 -3.20 12.47
CA THR A 295 5.16 -2.92 13.41
C THR A 295 5.68 -2.11 14.59
N GLN A 296 6.90 -2.39 15.08
CA GLN A 296 7.55 -1.61 16.14
C GLN A 296 7.71 -0.12 15.76
N TYR A 297 7.83 0.18 14.46
CA TYR A 297 7.85 1.56 13.97
C TYR A 297 6.67 2.41 14.48
N TYR A 298 5.49 1.80 14.67
CA TYR A 298 4.32 2.52 15.17
C TYR A 298 4.43 2.93 16.64
N PHE A 299 5.29 2.30 17.43
CA PHE A 299 5.50 2.70 18.82
C PHE A 299 6.05 4.12 18.96
N HIS A 300 6.92 4.54 18.03
CA HIS A 300 7.45 5.89 18.01
C HIS A 300 6.38 6.97 17.72
N LEU A 301 5.20 6.55 17.26
CA LEU A 301 4.10 7.44 16.91
C LEU A 301 3.05 7.57 18.02
N VAL A 302 3.19 6.80 19.11
CA VAL A 302 2.28 6.84 20.24
C VAL A 302 2.85 7.79 21.30
N PRO A 303 2.29 9.02 21.48
CA PRO A 303 2.85 10.02 22.39
C PRO A 303 2.97 9.55 23.84
N LYS A 304 2.05 8.68 24.28
CA LYS A 304 2.04 8.09 25.62
C LYS A 304 2.88 6.82 25.77
N PHE A 305 3.50 6.35 24.71
CA PHE A 305 4.27 5.10 24.77
C PHE A 305 5.56 5.28 25.58
N ALA A 306 6.15 6.47 25.53
CA ALA A 306 7.30 6.82 26.38
C ALA A 306 6.92 6.74 27.86
N ASP A 307 5.81 7.36 28.26
CA ASP A 307 5.30 7.34 29.65
C ASP A 307 5.05 5.91 30.13
N VAL A 308 4.59 5.07 29.23
CA VAL A 308 4.26 3.67 29.49
C VAL A 308 5.48 2.78 29.58
N MET A 309 6.46 2.99 28.70
CA MET A 309 7.76 2.30 28.80
C MET A 309 8.47 2.73 30.08
N GLU A 310 8.35 4.01 30.46
CA GLU A 310 8.87 4.52 31.71
C GLU A 310 8.18 3.88 32.93
N GLU A 311 6.87 3.65 32.90
CA GLU A 311 6.15 2.89 33.95
C GLU A 311 6.55 1.41 33.98
N LEU A 312 6.72 0.76 32.82
CA LEU A 312 7.10 -0.66 32.74
C LEU A 312 8.59 -0.88 33.06
N GLU A 313 9.47 -0.01 32.54
CA GLU A 313 10.91 -0.07 32.78
C GLU A 313 11.26 0.54 34.14
N GLY A 314 10.55 1.58 34.58
CA GLY A 314 10.74 2.21 35.88
C GLY A 314 10.51 1.26 37.04
N GLY A 315 9.53 0.35 36.94
CA GLY A 315 9.33 -0.70 37.91
C GLY A 315 10.51 -1.70 38.01
N PHE A 316 11.15 -1.99 36.88
CA PHE A 316 12.32 -2.88 36.83
C PHE A 316 13.61 -2.14 37.19
N VAL A 317 13.81 -0.94 36.68
CA VAL A 317 14.98 -0.08 36.96
C VAL A 317 15.02 0.31 38.44
N ASN A 318 13.91 0.72 39.05
CA ASN A 318 13.81 1.04 40.46
C ASN A 318 14.03 -0.19 41.38
N SER A 319 13.86 -1.41 40.86
CA SER A 319 14.16 -2.62 41.59
C SER A 319 15.66 -3.00 41.58
N ILE A 320 16.43 -2.44 40.63
CA ILE A 320 17.86 -2.77 40.43
C ILE A 320 18.78 -1.63 40.89
N ILE A 321 18.35 -0.38 40.75
CA ILE A 321 19.12 0.78 41.19
C ILE A 321 18.71 1.11 42.63
N PRO A 322 19.57 0.93 43.65
CA PRO A 322 19.25 1.33 45.01
C PRO A 322 19.13 2.87 45.08
N ASP A 323 18.17 3.34 45.89
CA ASP A 323 18.06 4.75 46.22
C ASP A 323 19.41 5.26 46.76
N VAL A 324 20.02 6.18 46.04
CA VAL A 324 21.23 6.87 46.47
C VAL A 324 20.77 8.16 47.15
N ASP A 325 20.63 8.16 48.47
CA ASP A 325 20.49 9.38 49.25
C ASP A 325 21.71 10.25 49.05
N LEU A 326 21.56 11.41 48.37
CA LEU A 326 22.55 12.46 48.18
C LEU A 326 22.53 13.41 49.35
#